data_2b0745b8a23c797ae147ff6de5ec69a2
#
_entry.id   2b0745b8a23c797ae147ff6de5ec69a2
#
_cell.length_a   1.000
_cell.length_b   1.000
_cell.length_c   1.000
_cell.angle_alpha   90.00
_cell.angle_beta   90.00
_cell.angle_gamma   90.00
#
_symmetry.space_group_name_H-M   'P 1'
#
loop_
_entity.id
_entity.type
_entity.pdbx_description
1 polymer ?
#
loop_
_entity_poly.entity_id
_entity_poly.type
_entity_poly.pdbx_seq_one_letter_code
_entity_poly.pdbx_strand_id
1 'polypeptide(L)'
;MLEKTVFVEEISGSMQVDAPFVVEAADLKEKRDGGRYIQLTISDKTGHGACKVWGTSDQSAEEIEAVCCAIRPGEVYRIWGYAKVYNGTCEVNVNDGISCLADPMPQEGFDPSLFVYAPVDLDEVRRRLGGMIAKIDDPGIASLVLEVIDSTPGFFEAPAAKFHHHAYIGGLAEHTLEATEIALSLSGTVNRTRMDTDVLLAGALLHDVGKAACFRHQGFSFVALPEYTLVGHTAIGAAAILRHSAGVDPSRFAHILHIVMAHHGPYGEVKPRTPEAWAVHFADNASAFLRAALDDTADLAPEEERKGARCRQTVYRF
;
A
#
# COMPACT_ATOMS: atom_id res chain seq x y z
N MET A 1 -0.90 26.61 17.91
CA MET A 1 -1.00 25.40 17.08
C MET A 1 -0.17 25.63 15.83
N LEU A 2 0.68 24.69 15.46
CA LEU A 2 1.36 24.77 14.16
C LEU A 2 0.31 24.39 13.11
N GLU A 3 -0.03 25.32 12.25
CA GLU A 3 -0.97 25.10 11.17
C GLU A 3 -0.29 24.29 10.06
N LYS A 4 -1.00 23.35 9.45
CA LYS A 4 -0.50 22.60 8.28
C LYS A 4 -0.54 23.53 7.07
N THR A 5 0.59 24.18 6.79
CA THR A 5 0.71 25.24 5.77
C THR A 5 1.39 24.78 4.49
N VAL A 6 2.09 23.65 4.52
CA VAL A 6 2.81 23.06 3.37
C VAL A 6 2.41 21.61 3.25
N PHE A 7 2.00 21.19 2.06
CA PHE A 7 1.66 19.81 1.72
C PHE A 7 2.75 19.15 0.88
N VAL A 8 2.80 17.81 0.90
CA VAL A 8 3.85 17.05 0.18
C VAL A 8 3.88 17.37 -1.31
N GLU A 9 2.71 17.50 -1.96
CA GLU A 9 2.61 17.81 -3.40
C GLU A 9 3.13 19.22 -3.76
N GLU A 10 3.18 20.13 -2.78
CA GLU A 10 3.67 21.49 -2.98
C GLU A 10 5.19 21.59 -2.84
N ILE A 11 5.85 20.56 -2.30
CA ILE A 11 7.29 20.57 -2.06
C ILE A 11 8.03 20.54 -3.39
N SER A 12 8.70 21.63 -3.69
CA SER A 12 9.45 21.81 -4.95
C SER A 12 10.86 22.34 -4.71
N GLY A 13 11.74 22.20 -5.70
CA GLY A 13 13.16 22.51 -5.56
C GLY A 13 13.44 23.90 -5.00
N SER A 14 14.33 23.98 -4.00
CA SER A 14 14.77 25.19 -3.28
C SER A 14 13.73 25.83 -2.35
N MET A 15 12.59 25.18 -2.11
CA MET A 15 11.58 25.65 -1.17
C MET A 15 12.07 25.44 0.28
N GLN A 16 11.84 26.42 1.13
CA GLN A 16 11.93 26.23 2.58
C GLN A 16 10.66 25.53 3.08
N VAL A 17 10.85 24.44 3.80
CA VAL A 17 9.76 23.66 4.39
C VAL A 17 9.82 23.84 5.91
N ASP A 18 8.70 24.23 6.52
CA ASP A 18 8.49 24.28 7.96
C ASP A 18 7.05 23.92 8.26
N ALA A 19 6.76 22.62 8.41
CA ALA A 19 5.42 22.13 8.59
C ALA A 19 5.40 20.77 9.32
N PRO A 20 4.24 20.39 9.90
CA PRO A 20 4.02 19.06 10.44
C PRO A 20 3.77 18.04 9.32
N PHE A 21 4.39 16.86 9.42
CA PHE A 21 4.19 15.71 8.54
C PHE A 21 4.11 14.42 9.36
N VAL A 22 3.38 13.45 8.88
CA VAL A 22 3.44 12.08 9.42
C VAL A 22 4.79 11.48 9.02
N VAL A 23 5.47 10.83 9.96
CA VAL A 23 6.63 10.00 9.64
C VAL A 23 6.16 8.55 9.53
N GLU A 24 6.19 7.98 8.34
CA GLU A 24 5.76 6.60 8.10
C GLU A 24 6.87 5.58 8.31
N ALA A 25 8.11 5.99 7.99
CA ALA A 25 9.28 5.15 8.16
C ALA A 25 10.51 6.00 8.47
N ALA A 26 11.44 5.43 9.22
CA ALA A 26 12.76 5.98 9.48
C ALA A 26 13.82 4.90 9.31
N ASP A 27 14.79 5.14 8.43
CA ASP A 27 15.90 4.25 8.17
C ASP A 27 17.23 4.94 8.48
N LEU A 28 18.09 4.26 9.21
CA LEU A 28 19.46 4.70 9.39
C LEU A 28 20.27 4.40 8.13
N LYS A 29 20.95 5.40 7.58
CA LYS A 29 21.80 5.28 6.38
C LYS A 29 23.22 5.78 6.65
N GLU A 30 24.16 5.27 5.89
CA GLU A 30 25.54 5.71 5.93
C GLU A 30 25.81 6.80 4.89
N LYS A 31 26.58 7.81 5.30
CA LYS A 31 27.14 8.83 4.39
C LYS A 31 28.37 8.26 3.66
N ARG A 32 28.73 8.86 2.53
CA ARG A 32 29.94 8.46 1.77
C ARG A 32 31.25 8.65 2.54
N ASP A 33 31.26 9.52 3.54
CA ASP A 33 32.38 9.83 4.42
C ASP A 33 32.42 8.98 5.71
N GLY A 34 31.50 7.98 5.84
CA GLY A 34 31.43 7.08 6.98
C GLY A 34 30.53 7.59 8.13
N GLY A 35 29.94 8.79 8.02
CA GLY A 35 28.96 9.29 8.98
C GLY A 35 27.56 8.68 8.75
N ARG A 36 26.61 8.99 9.65
CA ARG A 36 25.22 8.51 9.56
C ARG A 36 24.25 9.65 9.32
N TYR A 37 23.08 9.32 8.75
CA TYR A 37 21.93 10.21 8.62
C TYR A 37 20.64 9.39 8.70
N ILE A 38 19.52 10.04 8.97
CA ILE A 38 18.21 9.41 9.02
C ILE A 38 17.48 9.72 7.70
N GLN A 39 17.06 8.68 7.00
CA GLN A 39 16.16 8.77 5.85
C GLN A 39 14.74 8.56 6.33
N LEU A 40 13.88 9.55 6.19
CA LEU A 40 12.47 9.47 6.53
C LEU A 40 11.62 9.31 5.27
N THR A 41 10.53 8.57 5.39
CA THR A 41 9.35 8.72 4.54
C THR A 41 8.34 9.57 5.31
N ILE A 42 8.03 10.73 4.77
CA ILE A 42 7.03 11.65 5.32
C ILE A 42 5.76 11.59 4.46
N SER A 43 4.59 11.86 5.06
CA SER A 43 3.33 11.89 4.33
C SER A 43 2.34 12.91 4.88
N ASP A 44 1.35 13.20 4.08
CA ASP A 44 0.11 13.88 4.42
C ASP A 44 -1.00 13.48 3.43
N LYS A 45 -2.16 14.15 3.46
CA LYS A 45 -3.30 13.83 2.59
C LYS A 45 -3.00 13.88 1.09
N THR A 46 -1.91 14.54 0.67
CA THR A 46 -1.56 14.75 -0.74
C THR A 46 -0.59 13.71 -1.26
N GLY A 47 0.08 12.95 -0.37
CA GLY A 47 0.98 11.89 -0.80
C GLY A 47 2.16 11.64 0.16
N HIS A 48 3.21 11.05 -0.42
CA HIS A 48 4.43 10.66 0.28
C HIS A 48 5.63 11.44 -0.26
N GLY A 49 6.56 11.80 0.63
CA GLY A 49 7.79 12.49 0.31
C GLY A 49 9.00 11.89 1.01
N ALA A 50 10.18 12.16 0.46
CA ALA A 50 11.43 11.78 1.08
C ALA A 50 12.00 12.94 1.91
N CYS A 51 12.53 12.64 3.10
CA CYS A 51 13.23 13.61 3.92
C CYS A 51 14.52 13.00 4.46
N LYS A 52 15.62 13.75 4.35
CA LYS A 52 16.93 13.39 4.92
C LYS A 52 17.24 14.31 6.08
N VAL A 53 17.50 13.74 7.24
CA VAL A 53 17.92 14.48 8.43
C VAL A 53 19.39 14.21 8.68
N TRP A 54 20.20 15.23 8.45
CA TRP A 54 21.65 15.18 8.58
C TRP A 54 22.04 15.55 10.00
N GLY A 55 22.83 14.70 10.65
CA GLY A 55 23.47 15.08 11.92
C GLY A 55 24.46 16.23 11.73
N THR A 56 24.56 17.08 12.72
CA THR A 56 25.59 18.13 12.80
C THR A 56 26.96 17.54 13.16
N SER A 57 28.03 18.32 13.01
CA SER A 57 29.41 17.86 13.28
C SER A 57 29.69 17.49 14.74
N ASP A 58 28.86 17.96 15.64
CA ASP A 58 28.92 17.70 17.09
C ASP A 58 28.04 16.52 17.54
N GLN A 59 27.27 15.91 16.62
CA GLN A 59 26.41 14.75 16.89
C GLN A 59 27.11 13.46 16.49
N SER A 60 27.21 12.54 17.43
CA SER A 60 27.82 11.24 17.19
C SER A 60 26.92 10.29 16.37
N ALA A 61 27.51 9.24 15.79
CA ALA A 61 26.76 8.23 15.06
C ALA A 61 25.76 7.48 15.96
N GLU A 62 26.15 7.29 17.24
CA GLU A 62 25.32 6.63 18.25
C GLU A 62 24.11 7.50 18.64
N GLU A 63 24.26 8.81 18.73
CA GLU A 63 23.16 9.74 18.98
C GLU A 63 22.17 9.75 17.82
N ILE A 64 22.64 9.76 16.59
CA ILE A 64 21.78 9.69 15.39
C ILE A 64 21.02 8.36 15.35
N GLU A 65 21.67 7.23 15.66
CA GLU A 65 21.05 5.93 15.74
C GLU A 65 19.99 5.87 16.86
N ALA A 66 20.29 6.39 18.04
CA ALA A 66 19.36 6.42 19.16
C ALA A 66 18.09 7.20 18.80
N VAL A 67 18.20 8.37 18.16
CA VAL A 67 17.04 9.14 17.69
C VAL A 67 16.28 8.39 16.60
N CYS A 68 16.97 7.78 15.63
CA CYS A 68 16.32 6.97 14.60
C CYS A 68 15.46 5.85 15.21
N CYS A 69 16.00 5.14 16.21
CA CYS A 69 15.28 4.08 16.91
C CYS A 69 14.11 4.58 17.78
N ALA A 70 14.15 5.84 18.24
CA ALA A 70 13.10 6.45 19.05
C ALA A 70 11.95 7.01 18.21
N ILE A 71 12.13 7.18 16.90
CA ILE A 71 11.07 7.66 16.02
C ILE A 71 9.89 6.66 16.02
N ARG A 72 8.69 7.19 16.19
CA ARG A 72 7.45 6.42 16.19
C ARG A 72 6.73 6.58 14.84
N PRO A 73 6.73 5.55 13.97
CA PRO A 73 5.97 5.59 12.72
C PRO A 73 4.47 5.85 12.97
N GLY A 74 3.86 6.64 12.10
CA GLY A 74 2.46 7.06 12.22
C GLY A 74 2.25 8.32 13.06
N GLU A 75 3.28 8.81 13.74
CA GLU A 75 3.21 10.05 14.51
C GLU A 75 3.62 11.27 13.67
N VAL A 76 3.15 12.44 14.08
CA VAL A 76 3.43 13.71 13.40
C VAL A 76 4.68 14.35 13.99
N TYR A 77 5.59 14.75 13.11
CA TYR A 77 6.80 15.49 13.47
C TYR A 77 6.86 16.82 12.72
N ARG A 78 7.39 17.86 13.35
CA ARG A 78 7.71 19.11 12.65
C ARG A 78 8.97 18.91 11.83
N ILE A 79 8.86 19.08 10.52
CA ILE A 79 10.00 19.03 9.60
C ILE A 79 10.33 20.44 9.17
N TRP A 80 11.56 20.86 9.50
CA TRP A 80 12.11 22.15 9.10
C TRP A 80 13.39 21.94 8.28
N GLY A 81 13.37 22.37 7.02
CA GLY A 81 14.49 22.14 6.11
C GLY A 81 14.31 22.80 4.76
N TYR A 82 15.09 22.36 3.79
CA TYR A 82 15.05 22.88 2.43
C TYR A 82 14.83 21.74 1.43
N ALA A 83 13.91 21.96 0.51
CA ALA A 83 13.68 21.04 -0.59
C ALA A 83 14.85 21.10 -1.59
N LYS A 84 15.25 19.95 -2.11
CA LYS A 84 16.32 19.83 -3.11
C LYS A 84 15.97 18.70 -4.08
N VAL A 85 16.15 18.96 -5.36
CA VAL A 85 16.05 17.91 -6.37
C VAL A 85 17.37 17.15 -6.44
N TYR A 86 17.27 15.82 -6.29
CA TYR A 86 18.39 14.89 -6.43
C TYR A 86 17.96 13.70 -7.27
N ASN A 87 18.66 13.45 -8.38
CA ASN A 87 18.31 12.39 -9.36
C ASN A 87 16.85 12.43 -9.82
N GLY A 88 16.30 13.63 -10.08
CA GLY A 88 14.91 13.81 -10.53
C GLY A 88 13.85 13.71 -9.43
N THR A 89 14.22 13.41 -8.18
CA THR A 89 13.27 13.34 -7.05
C THR A 89 13.49 14.52 -6.12
N CYS A 90 12.39 15.20 -5.75
CA CYS A 90 12.44 16.25 -4.74
C CYS A 90 12.44 15.63 -3.35
N GLU A 91 13.39 16.03 -2.51
CA GLU A 91 13.52 15.58 -1.12
C GLU A 91 13.78 16.76 -0.18
N VAL A 92 13.25 16.68 1.03
CA VAL A 92 13.52 17.67 2.08
C VAL A 92 14.83 17.32 2.77
N ASN A 93 15.73 18.31 2.92
CA ASN A 93 16.98 18.16 3.63
C ASN A 93 16.95 19.02 4.90
N VAL A 94 17.03 18.37 6.06
CA VAL A 94 17.18 18.97 7.38
C VAL A 94 18.64 18.96 7.74
N ASN A 95 19.27 20.14 7.84
CA ASN A 95 20.71 20.28 8.08
C ASN A 95 21.06 20.74 9.50
N ASP A 96 20.04 21.10 10.30
CA ASP A 96 20.23 21.66 11.64
C ASP A 96 20.21 20.60 12.75
N GLY A 97 20.49 19.35 12.36
CA GLY A 97 20.58 18.22 13.27
C GLY A 97 19.25 17.48 13.52
N ILE A 98 19.32 16.53 14.43
CA ILE A 98 18.26 15.56 14.71
C ILE A 98 17.21 16.02 15.73
N SER A 99 17.34 17.24 16.28
CA SER A 99 16.48 17.73 17.37
C SER A 99 15.00 17.82 17.01
N CYS A 100 14.67 18.03 15.73
CA CYS A 100 13.28 18.06 15.26
C CYS A 100 12.56 16.70 15.40
N LEU A 101 13.32 15.63 15.60
CA LEU A 101 12.81 14.26 15.71
C LEU A 101 12.81 13.73 17.15
N ALA A 102 13.21 14.54 18.15
CA ALA A 102 13.30 14.10 19.54
C ALA A 102 11.96 13.63 20.08
N ASP A 103 10.89 14.39 19.80
CA ASP A 103 9.54 14.04 20.22
C ASP A 103 8.54 14.31 19.10
N PRO A 104 7.52 13.46 18.93
CA PRO A 104 6.41 13.76 18.04
C PRO A 104 5.58 14.90 18.59
N MET A 105 4.91 15.61 17.70
CA MET A 105 3.98 16.66 18.08
C MET A 105 2.72 16.07 18.73
N PRO A 106 2.15 16.72 19.74
CA PRO A 106 0.85 16.33 20.27
C PRO A 106 -0.21 16.34 19.17
N GLN A 107 -0.94 15.24 19.04
CA GLN A 107 -1.97 15.10 17.99
C GLN A 107 -3.28 15.83 18.33
N GLU A 108 -3.46 16.27 19.57
CA GLU A 108 -4.62 17.02 20.01
C GLU A 108 -4.72 18.35 19.24
N GLY A 109 -5.83 18.50 18.52
CA GLY A 109 -6.11 19.70 17.72
C GLY A 109 -5.62 19.65 16.27
N PHE A 110 -5.02 18.54 15.81
CA PHE A 110 -4.85 18.29 14.38
C PHE A 110 -6.16 17.80 13.76
N ASP A 111 -6.44 18.27 12.55
CA ASP A 111 -7.48 17.67 11.71
C ASP A 111 -6.91 16.42 11.03
N PRO A 112 -7.37 15.21 11.37
CA PRO A 112 -6.85 13.97 10.79
C PRO A 112 -6.93 13.94 9.27
N SER A 113 -7.93 14.60 8.67
CA SER A 113 -8.10 14.64 7.21
C SER A 113 -6.95 15.31 6.47
N LEU A 114 -6.10 16.07 7.15
CA LEU A 114 -4.93 16.72 6.57
C LEU A 114 -3.68 15.84 6.57
N PHE A 115 -3.69 14.75 7.35
CA PHE A 115 -2.52 13.90 7.58
C PHE A 115 -2.64 12.49 7.00
N VAL A 116 -3.86 12.07 6.67
CA VAL A 116 -4.12 10.72 6.17
C VAL A 116 -4.15 10.71 4.65
N TYR A 117 -3.25 9.97 4.04
CA TYR A 117 -3.28 9.73 2.60
C TYR A 117 -4.29 8.62 2.29
N ALA A 118 -5.42 9.01 1.71
CA ALA A 118 -6.48 8.12 1.26
C ALA A 118 -7.05 8.66 -0.07
N PRO A 119 -6.35 8.42 -1.20
CA PRO A 119 -6.72 9.01 -2.50
C PRO A 119 -7.95 8.34 -3.14
N VAL A 120 -8.66 7.50 -2.40
CA VAL A 120 -9.74 6.65 -2.89
C VAL A 120 -11.08 7.05 -2.26
N ASP A 121 -12.13 7.09 -3.08
CA ASP A 121 -13.52 7.16 -2.61
C ASP A 121 -13.98 5.76 -2.17
N LEU A 122 -13.92 5.50 -0.87
CA LEU A 122 -14.29 4.21 -0.29
C LEU A 122 -15.76 3.85 -0.48
N ASP A 123 -16.67 4.82 -0.53
CA ASP A 123 -18.09 4.57 -0.77
C ASP A 123 -18.33 4.10 -2.20
N GLU A 124 -17.63 4.72 -3.16
CA GLU A 124 -17.65 4.27 -4.54
C GLU A 124 -17.02 2.88 -4.70
N VAL A 125 -15.89 2.60 -4.04
CA VAL A 125 -15.27 1.27 -4.03
C VAL A 125 -16.22 0.22 -3.45
N ARG A 126 -16.86 0.49 -2.32
CA ARG A 126 -17.86 -0.41 -1.70
C ARG A 126 -19.01 -0.70 -2.66
N ARG A 127 -19.56 0.34 -3.29
CA ARG A 127 -20.64 0.23 -4.26
C ARG A 127 -20.25 -0.66 -5.44
N ARG A 128 -19.04 -0.46 -6.00
CA ARG A 128 -18.53 -1.23 -7.14
C ARG A 128 -18.22 -2.68 -6.78
N LEU A 129 -17.61 -2.93 -5.61
CA LEU A 129 -17.39 -4.29 -5.11
C LEU A 129 -18.73 -5.05 -4.94
N GLY A 130 -19.75 -4.38 -4.36
CA GLY A 130 -21.11 -4.92 -4.30
C GLY A 130 -21.67 -5.26 -5.69
N GLY A 131 -21.40 -4.42 -6.70
CA GLY A 131 -21.75 -4.69 -8.09
C GLY A 131 -21.01 -5.89 -8.70
N MET A 132 -19.78 -6.19 -8.27
CA MET A 132 -19.06 -7.39 -8.70
C MET A 132 -19.60 -8.65 -8.02
N ILE A 133 -19.92 -8.58 -6.72
CA ILE A 133 -20.55 -9.69 -5.99
C ILE A 133 -21.92 -10.03 -6.60
N ALA A 134 -22.71 -9.03 -6.97
CA ALA A 134 -24.02 -9.21 -7.61
C ALA A 134 -23.96 -9.88 -9.00
N LYS A 135 -22.78 -10.05 -9.60
CA LYS A 135 -22.60 -10.82 -10.85
C LYS A 135 -22.33 -12.31 -10.60
N ILE A 136 -22.22 -12.74 -9.36
CA ILE A 136 -22.10 -14.15 -8.99
C ILE A 136 -23.50 -14.75 -9.01
N ASP A 137 -23.73 -15.70 -9.90
CA ASP A 137 -25.04 -16.33 -10.09
C ASP A 137 -25.34 -17.38 -8.97
N ASP A 138 -24.30 -18.05 -8.45
CA ASP A 138 -24.43 -19.03 -7.37
C ASP A 138 -24.62 -18.34 -6.01
N PRO A 139 -25.78 -18.48 -5.36
CA PRO A 139 -26.07 -17.80 -4.10
C PRO A 139 -25.17 -18.25 -2.93
N GLY A 140 -24.67 -19.50 -2.95
CA GLY A 140 -23.75 -20.00 -1.93
C GLY A 140 -22.38 -19.32 -2.05
N ILE A 141 -21.88 -19.13 -3.27
CA ILE A 141 -20.62 -18.42 -3.53
C ILE A 141 -20.78 -16.93 -3.22
N ALA A 142 -21.89 -16.30 -3.61
CA ALA A 142 -22.14 -14.90 -3.28
C ALA A 142 -22.19 -14.66 -1.76
N SER A 143 -22.87 -15.55 -1.02
CA SER A 143 -22.90 -15.52 0.45
C SER A 143 -21.51 -15.69 1.06
N LEU A 144 -20.73 -16.66 0.57
CA LEU A 144 -19.35 -16.87 1.00
C LEU A 144 -18.52 -15.58 0.90
N VAL A 145 -18.56 -14.92 -0.26
CA VAL A 145 -17.78 -13.69 -0.48
C VAL A 145 -18.20 -12.57 0.47
N LEU A 146 -19.52 -12.36 0.62
CA LEU A 146 -20.07 -11.35 1.54
C LEU A 146 -19.66 -11.63 2.98
N GLU A 147 -19.88 -12.86 3.45
CA GLU A 147 -19.57 -13.25 4.83
C GLU A 147 -18.07 -13.12 5.15
N VAL A 148 -17.19 -13.49 4.22
CA VAL A 148 -15.75 -13.35 4.41
C VAL A 148 -15.35 -11.88 4.49
N ILE A 149 -15.82 -11.03 3.58
CA ILE A 149 -15.49 -9.60 3.59
C ILE A 149 -16.05 -8.93 4.84
N ASP A 150 -17.32 -9.17 5.19
CA ASP A 150 -17.99 -8.57 6.34
C ASP A 150 -17.37 -9.02 7.68
N SER A 151 -16.89 -10.27 7.76
CA SER A 151 -16.23 -10.82 8.94
C SER A 151 -14.73 -10.50 9.01
N THR A 152 -14.17 -9.78 8.03
CA THR A 152 -12.76 -9.40 8.00
C THR A 152 -12.57 -7.93 8.42
N PRO A 153 -12.25 -7.66 9.70
CA PRO A 153 -12.01 -6.31 10.17
C PRO A 153 -10.84 -5.68 9.41
N GLY A 154 -10.99 -4.42 9.04
CA GLY A 154 -9.94 -3.67 8.36
C GLY A 154 -9.83 -3.89 6.84
N PHE A 155 -10.73 -4.68 6.22
CA PHE A 155 -10.68 -4.89 4.76
C PHE A 155 -10.77 -3.60 3.95
N PHE A 156 -11.58 -2.65 4.39
CA PHE A 156 -11.76 -1.35 3.74
C PHE A 156 -10.78 -0.28 4.21
N GLU A 157 -9.98 -0.54 5.24
CA GLU A 157 -9.02 0.40 5.81
C GLU A 157 -7.57 0.02 5.50
N ALA A 158 -7.27 -1.27 5.33
CA ALA A 158 -5.91 -1.74 5.14
C ALA A 158 -5.31 -1.30 3.79
N PRO A 159 -3.97 -1.11 3.73
CA PRO A 159 -3.24 -0.97 2.48
C PRO A 159 -3.11 -2.33 1.78
N ALA A 160 -2.94 -2.32 0.44
CA ALA A 160 -2.66 -3.54 -0.31
C ALA A 160 -1.20 -3.98 -0.21
N ALA A 161 -0.28 -3.06 0.05
CA ALA A 161 1.15 -3.34 0.16
C ALA A 161 1.81 -2.36 1.14
N LYS A 162 3.02 -2.72 1.60
CA LYS A 162 3.81 -1.86 2.49
C LYS A 162 4.34 -0.61 1.79
N PHE A 163 4.75 -0.70 0.50
CA PHE A 163 5.42 0.39 -0.21
C PHE A 163 5.18 0.44 -1.72
N HIS A 164 4.66 -0.61 -2.36
CA HIS A 164 4.69 -0.72 -3.81
C HIS A 164 3.49 -0.07 -4.49
N HIS A 165 2.32 -0.65 -4.33
CA HIS A 165 1.07 -0.21 -4.94
C HIS A 165 -0.02 -0.12 -3.88
N HIS A 166 -0.95 0.80 -4.03
CA HIS A 166 -2.08 0.94 -3.11
C HIS A 166 -1.66 0.97 -1.62
N ALA A 167 -0.50 1.58 -1.31
CA ALA A 167 0.06 1.66 0.04
C ALA A 167 -0.56 2.84 0.81
N TYR A 168 -1.89 2.84 0.94
CA TYR A 168 -2.70 3.87 1.59
C TYR A 168 -4.00 3.29 2.16
N ILE A 169 -4.71 4.09 2.95
CA ILE A 169 -6.01 3.71 3.54
C ILE A 169 -7.01 3.38 2.43
N GLY A 170 -7.61 2.18 2.52
CA GLY A 170 -8.53 1.65 1.53
C GLY A 170 -7.87 1.02 0.31
N GLY A 171 -6.54 1.02 0.26
CA GLY A 171 -5.78 0.48 -0.86
C GLY A 171 -6.04 -0.99 -1.13
N LEU A 172 -6.29 -1.81 -0.08
CA LEU A 172 -6.66 -3.22 -0.24
C LEU A 172 -7.98 -3.38 -0.98
N ALA A 173 -9.00 -2.62 -0.60
CA ALA A 173 -10.32 -2.70 -1.23
C ALA A 173 -10.28 -2.19 -2.68
N GLU A 174 -9.57 -1.10 -2.96
CA GLU A 174 -9.39 -0.58 -4.33
C GLU A 174 -8.63 -1.57 -5.21
N HIS A 175 -7.51 -2.12 -4.73
CA HIS A 175 -6.75 -3.16 -5.43
C HIS A 175 -7.60 -4.39 -5.73
N THR A 176 -8.37 -4.86 -4.74
CA THR A 176 -9.28 -6.00 -4.91
C THR A 176 -10.30 -5.73 -6.01
N LEU A 177 -10.88 -4.52 -6.05
CA LEU A 177 -11.82 -4.11 -7.08
C LEU A 177 -11.15 -4.10 -8.46
N GLU A 178 -10.00 -3.43 -8.61
CA GLU A 178 -9.26 -3.37 -9.87
C GLU A 178 -8.89 -4.77 -10.38
N ALA A 179 -8.31 -5.62 -9.52
CA ALA A 179 -7.97 -6.99 -9.88
C ALA A 179 -9.19 -7.80 -10.32
N THR A 180 -10.34 -7.64 -9.64
CA THR A 180 -11.59 -8.33 -10.01
C THR A 180 -12.11 -7.88 -11.37
N GLU A 181 -12.12 -6.58 -11.65
CA GLU A 181 -12.56 -6.03 -12.95
C GLU A 181 -11.65 -6.48 -14.09
N ILE A 182 -10.33 -6.49 -13.86
CA ILE A 182 -9.34 -6.98 -14.83
C ILE A 182 -9.53 -8.48 -15.06
N ALA A 183 -9.67 -9.29 -14.01
CA ALA A 183 -9.90 -10.74 -14.15
C ALA A 183 -11.15 -11.06 -14.96
N LEU A 184 -12.24 -10.35 -14.69
CA LEU A 184 -13.49 -10.48 -15.45
C LEU A 184 -13.30 -10.10 -16.91
N SER A 185 -12.55 -9.02 -17.20
CA SER A 185 -12.24 -8.58 -18.58
C SER A 185 -11.38 -9.60 -19.32
N LEU A 186 -10.35 -10.16 -18.65
CA LEU A 186 -9.52 -11.23 -19.21
C LEU A 186 -10.34 -12.46 -19.57
N SER A 187 -11.25 -12.89 -18.67
CA SER A 187 -12.12 -14.04 -18.94
C SER A 187 -13.03 -13.80 -20.14
N GLY A 188 -13.55 -12.59 -20.30
CA GLY A 188 -14.40 -12.20 -21.44
C GLY A 188 -13.64 -12.19 -22.76
N THR A 189 -12.32 -11.96 -22.73
CA THR A 189 -11.46 -11.91 -23.92
C THR A 189 -10.96 -13.30 -24.31
N VAL A 190 -10.59 -14.13 -23.32
CA VAL A 190 -9.97 -15.45 -23.55
C VAL A 190 -11.00 -16.57 -23.30
N ASN A 191 -11.89 -16.78 -24.26
CA ASN A 191 -12.85 -17.92 -24.30
C ASN A 191 -13.55 -18.20 -22.96
N ARG A 192 -14.31 -17.25 -22.49
CA ARG A 192 -15.04 -17.24 -21.21
C ARG A 192 -15.97 -18.45 -20.97
N THR A 193 -16.40 -19.15 -22.03
CA THR A 193 -17.27 -20.33 -21.92
C THR A 193 -16.60 -21.53 -21.23
N ARG A 194 -15.31 -21.49 -21.01
CA ARG A 194 -14.53 -22.53 -20.34
C ARG A 194 -14.12 -22.18 -18.91
N MET A 195 -14.42 -20.96 -18.46
CA MET A 195 -14.13 -20.51 -17.09
C MET A 195 -15.43 -20.50 -16.29
N ASP A 196 -15.35 -20.93 -15.04
CA ASP A 196 -16.39 -20.73 -14.06
C ASP A 196 -16.34 -19.27 -13.55
N THR A 197 -17.25 -18.44 -14.05
CA THR A 197 -17.25 -17.00 -13.76
C THR A 197 -17.48 -16.72 -12.27
N ASP A 198 -18.31 -17.49 -11.59
CA ASP A 198 -18.58 -17.31 -10.15
C ASP A 198 -17.33 -17.61 -9.32
N VAL A 199 -16.65 -18.72 -9.65
CA VAL A 199 -15.40 -19.12 -9.00
C VAL A 199 -14.29 -18.10 -9.27
N LEU A 200 -14.21 -17.58 -10.51
CA LEU A 200 -13.26 -16.53 -10.89
C LEU A 200 -13.49 -15.27 -10.07
N LEU A 201 -14.74 -14.79 -10.00
CA LEU A 201 -15.10 -13.57 -9.26
C LEU A 201 -14.83 -13.75 -7.78
N ALA A 202 -15.25 -14.86 -7.17
CA ALA A 202 -14.99 -15.15 -5.76
C ALA A 202 -13.49 -15.23 -5.47
N GLY A 203 -12.72 -15.92 -6.32
CA GLY A 203 -11.27 -16.00 -6.19
C GLY A 203 -10.60 -14.63 -6.28
N ALA A 204 -11.01 -13.78 -7.21
CA ALA A 204 -10.49 -12.43 -7.37
C ALA A 204 -10.87 -11.50 -6.19
N LEU A 205 -12.13 -11.56 -5.73
CA LEU A 205 -12.61 -10.76 -4.60
C LEU A 205 -11.94 -11.14 -3.26
N LEU A 206 -11.48 -12.39 -3.13
CA LEU A 206 -10.93 -12.91 -1.88
C LEU A 206 -9.40 -13.15 -1.92
N HIS A 207 -8.72 -12.96 -3.07
CA HIS A 207 -7.31 -13.36 -3.22
C HIS A 207 -6.40 -12.75 -2.15
N ASP A 208 -6.63 -11.51 -1.79
CA ASP A 208 -5.82 -10.71 -0.87
C ASP A 208 -6.49 -10.42 0.48
N VAL A 209 -7.64 -11.01 0.78
CA VAL A 209 -8.43 -10.72 2.00
C VAL A 209 -7.61 -10.84 3.29
N GLY A 210 -6.64 -11.74 3.33
CA GLY A 210 -5.76 -11.94 4.48
C GLY A 210 -4.83 -10.76 4.77
N LYS A 211 -4.61 -9.83 3.82
CA LYS A 211 -3.82 -8.62 4.04
C LYS A 211 -4.42 -7.70 5.11
N ALA A 212 -5.74 -7.71 5.28
CA ALA A 212 -6.41 -6.96 6.34
C ALA A 212 -5.86 -7.29 7.75
N ALA A 213 -5.48 -8.54 7.99
CA ALA A 213 -4.89 -8.97 9.27
C ALA A 213 -3.35 -8.81 9.32
N CYS A 214 -2.74 -8.35 8.25
CA CYS A 214 -1.29 -8.15 8.15
C CYS A 214 -0.85 -6.73 8.50
N PHE A 215 -1.79 -5.81 8.64
CA PHE A 215 -1.54 -4.41 8.94
C PHE A 215 -2.38 -3.94 10.11
N ARG A 216 -1.84 -3.01 10.86
CA ARG A 216 -2.55 -2.32 11.93
C ARG A 216 -2.41 -0.82 11.74
N HIS A 217 -3.52 -0.12 11.89
CA HIS A 217 -3.52 1.33 11.95
C HIS A 217 -2.74 1.83 13.17
N GLN A 218 -1.83 2.77 12.98
CA GLN A 218 -1.03 3.38 14.04
C GLN A 218 -0.84 4.87 13.76
N GLY A 219 -1.41 5.70 14.63
CA GLY A 219 -1.42 7.15 14.42
C GLY A 219 -2.13 7.49 13.09
N PHE A 220 -1.42 8.13 12.20
CA PHE A 220 -1.91 8.51 10.86
C PHE A 220 -1.42 7.59 9.73
N SER A 221 -0.85 6.43 10.05
CA SER A 221 -0.30 5.50 9.09
C SER A 221 -0.57 4.05 9.45
N PHE A 222 0.07 3.11 8.76
CA PHE A 222 -0.01 1.68 9.01
C PHE A 222 1.35 1.09 9.36
N VAL A 223 1.34 0.11 10.24
CA VAL A 223 2.49 -0.74 10.50
C VAL A 223 2.18 -2.17 10.08
N ALA A 224 3.16 -2.80 9.43
CA ALA A 224 3.08 -4.21 9.12
C ALA A 224 3.26 -5.02 10.42
N LEU A 225 2.37 -5.97 10.64
CA LEU A 225 2.43 -6.88 11.78
C LEU A 225 3.40 -8.05 11.49
N PRO A 226 3.90 -8.74 12.54
CA PRO A 226 4.74 -9.93 12.36
C PRO A 226 4.10 -11.01 11.47
N GLU A 227 2.78 -11.13 11.51
CA GLU A 227 1.97 -12.07 10.72
C GLU A 227 2.18 -11.89 9.21
N TYR A 228 2.46 -10.67 8.77
CA TYR A 228 2.76 -10.37 7.37
C TYR A 228 3.96 -11.18 6.85
N THR A 229 4.99 -11.33 7.67
CA THR A 229 6.24 -12.01 7.30
C THR A 229 6.27 -13.48 7.74
N LEU A 230 5.72 -13.77 8.93
CA LEU A 230 5.85 -15.11 9.53
C LEU A 230 4.79 -16.09 9.03
N VAL A 231 3.60 -15.62 8.68
CA VAL A 231 2.47 -16.46 8.26
C VAL A 231 2.14 -16.24 6.78
N GLY A 232 2.13 -14.98 6.36
CA GLY A 232 1.75 -14.59 5.01
C GLY A 232 0.23 -14.46 4.81
N HIS A 233 -0.16 -13.45 4.02
CA HIS A 233 -1.58 -13.14 3.81
C HIS A 233 -2.37 -14.24 3.10
N THR A 234 -1.74 -15.04 2.24
CA THR A 234 -2.41 -16.17 1.55
C THR A 234 -2.92 -17.22 2.52
N ALA A 235 -2.10 -17.61 3.51
CA ALA A 235 -2.48 -18.56 4.53
C ALA A 235 -3.56 -17.99 5.47
N ILE A 236 -3.41 -16.72 5.86
CA ILE A 236 -4.41 -16.02 6.70
C ILE A 236 -5.74 -15.90 5.96
N GLY A 237 -5.73 -15.52 4.68
CA GLY A 237 -6.92 -15.43 3.84
C GLY A 237 -7.60 -16.78 3.66
N ALA A 238 -6.84 -17.84 3.37
CA ALA A 238 -7.39 -19.19 3.28
C ALA A 238 -8.04 -19.64 4.59
N ALA A 239 -7.44 -19.33 5.74
CA ALA A 239 -8.03 -19.63 7.05
C ALA A 239 -9.31 -18.83 7.33
N ALA A 240 -9.43 -17.60 6.85
CA ALA A 240 -10.66 -16.82 6.94
C ALA A 240 -11.76 -17.44 6.09
N ILE A 241 -11.47 -17.77 4.83
CA ILE A 241 -12.42 -18.37 3.87
C ILE A 241 -12.92 -19.74 4.36
N LEU A 242 -12.06 -20.57 4.94
CA LEU A 242 -12.42 -21.90 5.44
C LEU A 242 -13.52 -21.88 6.52
N ARG A 243 -13.73 -20.76 7.21
CA ARG A 243 -14.78 -20.63 8.23
C ARG A 243 -16.17 -20.48 7.64
N HIS A 244 -16.28 -20.16 6.35
CA HIS A 244 -17.53 -19.81 5.66
C HIS A 244 -17.87 -20.79 4.52
N SER A 245 -17.40 -22.04 4.58
CA SER A 245 -17.58 -23.04 3.51
C SER A 245 -19.02 -23.56 3.34
N ALA A 246 -19.92 -23.25 4.27
CA ALA A 246 -21.28 -23.75 4.25
C ALA A 246 -22.08 -23.27 3.03
N GLY A 247 -22.78 -24.16 2.37
CA GLY A 247 -23.66 -23.82 1.24
C GLY A 247 -22.97 -23.75 -0.11
N VAL A 248 -21.64 -23.90 -0.19
CA VAL A 248 -20.88 -23.94 -1.45
C VAL A 248 -20.57 -25.38 -1.84
N ASP A 249 -20.68 -25.70 -3.14
CA ASP A 249 -20.26 -27.00 -3.65
C ASP A 249 -18.78 -27.25 -3.30
N PRO A 250 -18.44 -28.44 -2.72
CA PRO A 250 -17.07 -28.69 -2.27
C PRO A 250 -15.99 -28.56 -3.34
N SER A 251 -16.29 -28.89 -4.60
CA SER A 251 -15.33 -28.78 -5.71
C SER A 251 -15.09 -27.33 -6.07
N ARG A 252 -16.16 -26.50 -6.17
CA ARG A 252 -16.07 -25.07 -6.42
C ARG A 252 -15.39 -24.34 -5.26
N PHE A 253 -15.69 -24.74 -4.02
CA PHE A 253 -15.02 -24.19 -2.84
C PHE A 253 -13.51 -24.48 -2.84
N ALA A 254 -13.11 -25.72 -3.12
CA ALA A 254 -11.69 -26.08 -3.26
C ALA A 254 -11.00 -25.30 -4.40
N HIS A 255 -11.73 -25.01 -5.49
CA HIS A 255 -11.23 -24.22 -6.60
C HIS A 255 -11.02 -22.74 -6.20
N ILE A 256 -11.96 -22.14 -5.45
CA ILE A 256 -11.79 -20.76 -4.91
C ILE A 256 -10.56 -20.70 -4.00
N LEU A 257 -10.41 -21.66 -3.08
CA LEU A 257 -9.21 -21.75 -2.23
C LEU A 257 -7.92 -21.89 -3.06
N HIS A 258 -7.96 -22.72 -4.12
CA HIS A 258 -6.81 -22.85 -5.01
C HIS A 258 -6.43 -21.52 -5.65
N ILE A 259 -7.38 -20.73 -6.14
CA ILE A 259 -7.12 -19.41 -6.72
C ILE A 259 -6.44 -18.51 -5.69
N VAL A 260 -7.00 -18.42 -4.48
CA VAL A 260 -6.45 -17.59 -3.40
C VAL A 260 -5.02 -18.01 -3.03
N MET A 261 -4.74 -19.31 -2.92
CA MET A 261 -3.42 -19.81 -2.59
C MET A 261 -2.42 -19.66 -3.74
N ALA A 262 -2.87 -19.62 -4.99
CA ALA A 262 -2.04 -19.66 -6.19
C ALA A 262 -1.86 -18.29 -6.87
N HIS A 263 -2.48 -17.19 -6.38
CA HIS A 263 -2.47 -15.90 -7.08
C HIS A 263 -1.08 -15.30 -7.26
N HIS A 264 -0.09 -15.64 -6.44
CA HIS A 264 1.30 -15.27 -6.65
C HIS A 264 1.96 -15.94 -7.88
N GLY A 265 1.25 -16.83 -8.58
CA GLY A 265 1.68 -17.42 -9.83
C GLY A 265 2.84 -18.40 -9.69
N PRO A 266 3.74 -18.45 -10.69
CA PRO A 266 4.84 -19.42 -10.70
C PRO A 266 5.88 -19.20 -9.59
N TYR A 267 5.86 -18.05 -8.94
CA TYR A 267 6.78 -17.69 -7.86
C TYR A 267 6.22 -18.00 -6.46
N GLY A 268 4.89 -18.21 -6.35
CA GLY A 268 4.22 -18.60 -5.10
C GLY A 268 4.52 -20.05 -4.71
N GLU A 269 4.16 -20.44 -3.49
CA GLU A 269 4.27 -21.84 -3.02
C GLU A 269 3.31 -22.77 -3.76
N VAL A 270 2.05 -22.32 -3.92
CA VAL A 270 1.03 -23.00 -4.73
C VAL A 270 1.04 -22.40 -6.13
N LYS A 271 1.18 -23.27 -7.14
CA LYS A 271 1.23 -22.82 -8.56
C LYS A 271 -0.17 -22.83 -9.17
N PRO A 272 -0.54 -21.87 -10.03
CA PRO A 272 -1.80 -21.89 -10.75
C PRO A 272 -1.98 -23.15 -11.59
N ARG A 273 -3.11 -23.83 -11.45
CA ARG A 273 -3.45 -25.06 -12.15
C ARG A 273 -4.74 -24.98 -12.96
N THR A 274 -5.43 -23.84 -12.89
CA THR A 274 -6.69 -23.61 -13.59
C THR A 274 -6.64 -22.30 -14.37
N PRO A 275 -7.43 -22.13 -15.43
CA PRO A 275 -7.52 -20.87 -16.17
C PRO A 275 -7.88 -19.69 -15.27
N GLU A 276 -8.80 -19.89 -14.30
CA GLU A 276 -9.24 -18.87 -13.35
C GLU A 276 -8.09 -18.41 -12.45
N ALA A 277 -7.28 -19.36 -11.93
CA ALA A 277 -6.11 -19.03 -11.11
C ALA A 277 -5.06 -18.23 -11.90
N TRP A 278 -4.84 -18.55 -13.17
CA TRP A 278 -3.97 -17.76 -14.05
C TRP A 278 -4.56 -16.37 -14.34
N ALA A 279 -5.88 -16.28 -14.56
CA ALA A 279 -6.54 -14.99 -14.80
C ALA A 279 -6.41 -14.07 -13.58
N VAL A 280 -6.63 -14.57 -12.38
CA VAL A 280 -6.46 -13.78 -11.14
C VAL A 280 -5.01 -13.39 -10.93
N HIS A 281 -4.04 -14.30 -11.15
CA HIS A 281 -2.62 -13.97 -11.08
C HIS A 281 -2.22 -12.80 -11.99
N PHE A 282 -2.66 -12.83 -13.26
CA PHE A 282 -2.34 -11.75 -14.19
C PHE A 282 -3.09 -10.45 -13.86
N ALA A 283 -4.32 -10.55 -13.35
CA ALA A 283 -5.11 -9.41 -12.96
C ALA A 283 -4.51 -8.68 -11.74
N ASP A 284 -4.11 -9.44 -10.72
CA ASP A 284 -3.38 -8.94 -9.55
C ASP A 284 -2.11 -8.19 -9.96
N ASN A 285 -1.25 -8.84 -10.75
CA ASN A 285 -0.02 -8.22 -11.24
C ASN A 285 -0.31 -6.98 -12.11
N ALA A 286 -1.33 -7.03 -12.97
CA ALA A 286 -1.68 -5.89 -13.82
C ALA A 286 -2.10 -4.67 -12.97
N SER A 287 -3.00 -4.84 -11.99
CA SER A 287 -3.34 -3.78 -11.05
C SER A 287 -2.10 -3.25 -10.32
N ALA A 288 -1.30 -4.15 -9.72
CA ALA A 288 -0.14 -3.78 -8.92
C ALA A 288 0.93 -3.01 -9.72
N PHE A 289 1.33 -3.53 -10.88
CA PHE A 289 2.41 -2.92 -11.67
C PHE A 289 1.97 -1.67 -12.43
N LEU A 290 0.73 -1.63 -12.95
CA LEU A 290 0.22 -0.43 -13.61
C LEU A 290 0.07 0.72 -12.62
N ARG A 291 -0.48 0.46 -11.43
CA ARG A 291 -0.57 1.48 -10.37
C ARG A 291 0.81 1.99 -9.97
N ALA A 292 1.76 1.08 -9.71
CA ALA A 292 3.12 1.46 -9.36
C ALA A 292 3.80 2.30 -10.45
N ALA A 293 3.59 1.96 -11.72
CA ALA A 293 4.16 2.72 -12.84
C ALA A 293 3.48 4.10 -13.00
N LEU A 294 2.16 4.18 -12.83
CA LEU A 294 1.40 5.45 -12.84
C LEU A 294 1.89 6.38 -11.72
N ASP A 295 2.02 5.85 -10.50
CA ASP A 295 2.51 6.62 -9.37
C ASP A 295 3.96 7.11 -9.60
N ASP A 296 4.83 6.25 -10.17
CA ASP A 296 6.22 6.58 -10.45
C ASP A 296 6.39 7.59 -11.61
N THR A 297 5.37 7.76 -12.45
CA THR A 297 5.39 8.72 -13.59
C THR A 297 4.61 10.00 -13.33
N ALA A 298 3.84 10.07 -12.24
CA ALA A 298 2.88 11.15 -12.02
C ALA A 298 3.51 12.56 -12.03
N ASP A 299 4.71 12.68 -11.49
CA ASP A 299 5.46 13.95 -11.34
C ASP A 299 6.59 14.13 -12.38
N LEU A 300 6.76 13.20 -13.34
CA LEU A 300 7.74 13.37 -14.42
C LEU A 300 7.25 14.42 -15.42
N ALA A 301 8.17 15.22 -15.95
CA ALA A 301 7.90 16.04 -17.13
C ALA A 301 7.76 15.14 -18.39
N PRO A 302 7.08 15.61 -19.45
CA PRO A 302 7.10 14.91 -20.72
C PRO A 302 8.52 14.66 -21.22
N GLU A 303 8.77 13.51 -21.81
CA GLU A 303 10.08 13.05 -22.31
C GLU A 303 11.15 12.81 -21.23
N GLU A 304 10.77 12.72 -19.97
CA GLU A 304 11.67 12.34 -18.88
C GLU A 304 11.57 10.85 -18.53
N GLU A 305 12.71 10.33 -18.04
CA GLU A 305 12.81 9.00 -17.47
C GLU A 305 13.45 9.00 -16.08
N ARG A 306 13.06 8.06 -15.25
CA ARG A 306 13.75 7.80 -13.98
C ARG A 306 13.60 6.34 -13.53
N LYS A 307 14.45 5.94 -12.57
CA LYS A 307 14.26 4.67 -11.86
C LYS A 307 13.06 4.80 -10.91
N GLY A 308 11.98 4.10 -11.21
CA GLY A 308 10.79 4.07 -10.37
C GLY A 308 11.09 3.47 -8.99
N ALA A 309 10.57 4.12 -7.95
CA ALA A 309 10.72 3.67 -6.57
C ALA A 309 9.75 2.51 -6.26
N ARG A 310 8.53 2.55 -6.83
CA ARG A 310 7.46 1.59 -6.60
C ARG A 310 7.54 0.40 -7.56
N CYS A 311 7.60 0.64 -8.86
CA CYS A 311 7.67 -0.44 -9.86
C CYS A 311 9.07 -1.05 -10.01
N ARG A 312 10.13 -0.40 -9.46
CA ARG A 312 11.54 -0.82 -9.52
C ARG A 312 12.13 -0.95 -10.92
N GLN A 313 11.42 -0.49 -11.93
CA GLN A 313 11.86 -0.43 -13.32
C GLN A 313 12.14 1.03 -13.72
N THR A 314 12.85 1.24 -14.82
CA THR A 314 12.92 2.58 -15.41
C THR A 314 11.58 2.90 -16.03
N VAL A 315 11.00 4.02 -15.65
CA VAL A 315 9.74 4.55 -16.18
C VAL A 315 10.00 5.79 -17.01
N TYR A 316 9.17 6.01 -18.02
CA TYR A 316 9.26 7.12 -18.95
C TYR A 316 7.88 7.76 -19.12
N ARG A 317 7.82 9.09 -19.18
CA ARG A 317 6.59 9.82 -19.47
C ARG A 317 6.65 10.40 -20.89
N PHE A 318 5.70 10.01 -21.74
CA PHE A 318 5.51 10.59 -23.07
C PHE A 318 4.87 11.96 -23.03
#